data_1bd306e61f3dadf5862fe6033c88fee9
#
_entry.id   1bd306e61f3dadf5862fe6033c88fee9
#
_cell.length_a   1.000
_cell.length_b   1.000
_cell.length_c   1.000
_cell.angle_alpha   90.00
_cell.angle_beta   90.00
_cell.angle_gamma   90.00
#
_symmetry.space_group_name_H-M   'P 1'
#
loop_
_entity.id
_entity.type
_entity.pdbx_description
1 polymer ?
#
loop_
_entity_poly.entity_id
_entity_poly.type
_entity_poly.pdbx_seq_one_letter_code
_entity_poly.pdbx_strand_id
1 'polypeptide(L)'
;MNASEFDKFAEEYRSLHQANIAASGETPEYFAEYKMKDLRRLVSTDLGNVDGGRFLDFGGGVGTSVPFFRKFFPSAHLTCVDVSVKSLEIGIARFGSPTSFVAFDGDQLPFAESTFDCAFAACVFHHIPPEAHARLLGEIRRVLKPTGRVMIYEHNPLNPLTVRTVNACPFDENAILIRAGALRTRIESSGFREARIRYRVFFPRPLRWLRGMEDNLGWLPMGAQYYVWGRK
;
A
#
# COMPACT_ATOMS: atom_id res chain seq x y z
N MET A 1 -5.92 -2.96 -14.78
CA MET A 1 -6.85 -2.65 -13.66
C MET A 1 -8.20 -2.31 -14.25
N ASN A 2 -9.29 -2.77 -13.65
CA ASN A 2 -10.64 -2.46 -14.13
C ASN A 2 -11.25 -1.34 -13.26
N ALA A 3 -11.21 -0.11 -13.73
CA ALA A 3 -11.73 1.07 -13.02
C ALA A 3 -13.20 0.90 -12.60
N SER A 4 -14.03 0.29 -13.46
CA SER A 4 -15.47 0.11 -13.18
C SER A 4 -15.76 -0.82 -11.99
N GLU A 5 -14.87 -1.73 -11.68
CA GLU A 5 -14.98 -2.63 -10.53
C GLU A 5 -14.80 -1.85 -9.21
N PHE A 6 -13.81 -0.95 -9.15
CA PHE A 6 -13.56 -0.13 -7.98
C PHE A 6 -14.58 1.00 -7.82
N ASP A 7 -15.06 1.58 -8.91
CA ASP A 7 -16.12 2.60 -8.90
C ASP A 7 -17.41 2.08 -8.24
N LYS A 8 -17.74 0.80 -8.45
CA LYS A 8 -18.92 0.15 -7.87
C LYS A 8 -18.90 0.13 -6.34
N PHE A 9 -17.75 -0.02 -5.72
CA PHE A 9 -17.60 -0.17 -4.27
C PHE A 9 -17.11 1.10 -3.57
N ALA A 10 -16.82 2.18 -4.30
CA ALA A 10 -16.18 3.37 -3.75
C ALA A 10 -16.92 3.99 -2.54
N GLU A 11 -18.24 4.02 -2.57
CA GLU A 11 -19.08 4.56 -1.48
C GLU A 11 -19.15 3.61 -0.27
N GLU A 12 -19.21 2.30 -0.51
CA GLU A 12 -19.38 1.27 0.50
C GLU A 12 -18.03 0.70 1.00
N TYR A 13 -16.93 1.15 0.41
CA TYR A 13 -15.58 0.61 0.67
C TYR A 13 -15.28 0.47 2.16
N ARG A 14 -15.57 1.51 2.95
CA ARG A 14 -15.30 1.51 4.39
C ARG A 14 -16.13 0.47 5.15
N SER A 15 -17.41 0.35 4.86
CA SER A 15 -18.31 -0.60 5.53
C SER A 15 -17.99 -2.05 5.17
N LEU A 16 -17.71 -2.32 3.90
CA LEU A 16 -17.30 -3.65 3.43
C LEU A 16 -15.94 -4.07 4.04
N HIS A 17 -14.98 -3.16 4.04
CA HIS A 17 -13.68 -3.41 4.68
C HIS A 17 -13.83 -3.67 6.18
N GLN A 18 -14.62 -2.86 6.89
CA GLN A 18 -14.90 -3.06 8.33
C GLN A 18 -15.53 -4.41 8.62
N ALA A 19 -16.53 -4.82 7.83
CA ALA A 19 -17.18 -6.12 7.99
C ALA A 19 -16.18 -7.26 7.76
N ASN A 20 -15.32 -7.13 6.76
CA ASN A 20 -14.36 -8.15 6.37
C ASN A 20 -13.26 -8.38 7.43
N ILE A 21 -12.76 -7.33 8.06
CA ILE A 21 -11.71 -7.42 9.10
C ILE A 21 -12.25 -7.64 10.51
N ALA A 22 -13.58 -7.77 10.69
CA ALA A 22 -14.24 -7.88 12.01
C ALA A 22 -13.62 -8.98 12.89
N ALA A 23 -13.20 -10.11 12.31
CA ALA A 23 -12.55 -11.20 13.03
C ALA A 23 -11.22 -10.80 13.70
N SER A 24 -10.54 -9.75 13.21
CA SER A 24 -9.33 -9.21 13.82
C SER A 24 -9.62 -8.37 15.08
N GLY A 25 -10.86 -7.90 15.23
CA GLY A 25 -11.29 -6.94 16.25
C GLY A 25 -10.79 -5.51 16.01
N GLU A 26 -10.19 -5.24 14.84
CA GLU A 26 -9.61 -3.94 14.47
C GLU A 26 -10.47 -3.18 13.46
N THR A 27 -10.09 -1.94 13.18
CA THR A 27 -10.74 -1.06 12.21
C THR A 27 -9.88 -0.87 10.96
N PRO A 28 -10.43 -0.45 9.82
CA PRO A 28 -9.64 -0.08 8.64
C PRO A 28 -8.56 0.97 8.95
N GLU A 29 -8.87 1.91 9.81
CA GLU A 29 -7.96 2.97 10.25
C GLU A 29 -6.73 2.41 10.98
N TYR A 30 -6.91 1.37 11.80
CA TYR A 30 -5.79 0.69 12.46
C TYR A 30 -4.78 0.16 11.44
N PHE A 31 -5.24 -0.53 10.39
CA PHE A 31 -4.35 -1.08 9.37
C PHE A 31 -3.69 0.01 8.51
N ALA A 32 -4.41 1.10 8.21
CA ALA A 32 -3.85 2.23 7.50
C ALA A 32 -2.74 2.92 8.34
N GLU A 33 -3.02 3.19 9.62
CA GLU A 33 -2.03 3.78 10.54
C GLU A 33 -0.81 2.87 10.71
N TYR A 34 -1.02 1.57 10.85
CA TYR A 34 0.04 0.57 10.98
C TYR A 34 1.01 0.61 9.77
N LYS A 35 0.49 0.66 8.54
CA LYS A 35 1.29 0.76 7.33
C LYS A 35 2.07 2.08 7.26
N MET A 36 1.44 3.19 7.62
CA MET A 36 2.12 4.50 7.64
C MET A 36 3.19 4.60 8.73
N LYS A 37 3.00 3.93 9.87
CA LYS A 37 4.03 3.82 10.91
C LYS A 37 5.25 3.02 10.43
N ASP A 38 5.03 1.91 9.71
CA ASP A 38 6.11 1.15 9.08
C ASP A 38 6.83 1.99 8.02
N LEU A 39 6.08 2.69 7.16
CA LEU A 39 6.65 3.60 6.17
C LEU A 39 7.52 4.68 6.83
N ARG A 40 7.04 5.31 7.89
CA ARG A 40 7.81 6.34 8.63
C ARG A 40 9.13 5.78 9.15
N ARG A 41 9.10 4.58 9.74
CA ARG A 41 10.30 3.92 10.25
C ARG A 41 11.32 3.65 9.14
N LEU A 42 10.89 3.09 8.02
CA LEU A 42 11.75 2.77 6.89
C LEU A 42 12.35 4.01 6.25
N VAL A 43 11.52 5.03 6.02
CA VAL A 43 11.94 6.31 5.48
C VAL A 43 12.97 6.98 6.38
N SER A 44 12.73 7.02 7.69
CA SER A 44 13.68 7.62 8.65
C SER A 44 15.03 6.91 8.67
N THR A 45 15.03 5.58 8.48
CA THR A 45 16.27 4.78 8.47
C THR A 45 17.04 4.95 7.17
N ASP A 46 16.36 4.91 6.02
CA ASP A 46 17.01 4.78 4.71
C ASP A 46 17.12 6.10 3.93
N LEU A 47 16.26 7.07 4.20
CA LEU A 47 16.24 8.39 3.54
C LEU A 47 16.55 9.55 4.50
N GLY A 48 16.51 9.30 5.81
CA GLY A 48 16.75 10.33 6.81
C GLY A 48 15.61 11.35 6.90
N ASN A 49 15.96 12.64 6.91
CA ASN A 49 14.96 13.71 6.91
C ASN A 49 14.37 13.88 5.51
N VAL A 50 13.04 13.79 5.44
CA VAL A 50 12.23 13.96 4.21
C VAL A 50 11.25 15.14 4.34
N ASP A 51 11.61 16.15 5.11
CA ASP A 51 10.82 17.39 5.19
C ASP A 51 10.70 18.02 3.80
N GLY A 52 9.46 18.31 3.39
CA GLY A 52 9.17 18.74 2.01
C GLY A 52 9.30 17.63 0.96
N GLY A 53 9.56 16.37 1.36
CA GLY A 53 9.65 15.23 0.45
C GLY A 53 8.33 14.96 -0.29
N ARG A 54 8.44 14.40 -1.49
CA ARG A 54 7.29 14.07 -2.35
C ARG A 54 7.03 12.56 -2.32
N PHE A 55 5.83 12.18 -1.93
CA PHE A 55 5.41 10.79 -1.81
C PHE A 55 4.29 10.46 -2.80
N LEU A 56 4.33 9.25 -3.33
CA LEU A 56 3.31 8.69 -4.20
C LEU A 56 2.58 7.56 -3.47
N ASP A 57 1.26 7.67 -3.30
CA ASP A 57 0.37 6.58 -2.90
C ASP A 57 -0.23 5.97 -4.16
N PHE A 58 0.31 4.83 -4.58
CA PHE A 58 -0.11 4.11 -5.78
C PHE A 58 -1.31 3.21 -5.46
N GLY A 59 -2.46 3.48 -6.10
CA GLY A 59 -3.74 2.88 -5.75
C GLY A 59 -4.34 3.51 -4.48
N GLY A 60 -4.18 4.84 -4.32
CA GLY A 60 -4.60 5.58 -3.13
C GLY A 60 -6.11 5.64 -2.89
N GLY A 61 -6.91 5.31 -3.90
CA GLY A 61 -8.37 5.19 -3.82
C GLY A 61 -9.04 6.38 -3.14
N VAL A 62 -9.88 6.08 -2.14
CA VAL A 62 -10.63 7.08 -1.34
C VAL A 62 -9.77 7.82 -0.30
N GLY A 63 -8.44 7.66 -0.33
CA GLY A 63 -7.51 8.38 0.52
C GLY A 63 -7.43 7.88 1.97
N THR A 64 -7.69 6.61 2.23
CA THR A 64 -7.66 6.05 3.61
C THR A 64 -6.31 6.24 4.32
N SER A 65 -5.20 6.30 3.58
CA SER A 65 -3.84 6.55 4.09
C SER A 65 -3.59 8.01 4.50
N VAL A 66 -4.32 8.97 3.91
CA VAL A 66 -4.05 10.42 4.00
C VAL A 66 -3.97 10.96 5.43
N PRO A 67 -4.92 10.72 6.34
CA PRO A 67 -4.85 11.28 7.69
C PRO A 67 -3.64 10.76 8.48
N PHE A 68 -3.26 9.50 8.26
CA PHE A 68 -2.10 8.89 8.92
C PHE A 68 -0.78 9.32 8.27
N PHE A 69 -0.77 9.49 6.93
CA PHE A 69 0.38 10.09 6.25
C PHE A 69 0.66 11.49 6.80
N ARG A 70 -0.35 12.35 6.87
CA ARG A 70 -0.21 13.71 7.44
C ARG A 70 0.28 13.70 8.90
N LYS A 71 -0.15 12.70 9.69
CA LYS A 71 0.30 12.53 11.09
C LYS A 71 1.80 12.24 11.17
N PHE A 72 2.33 11.37 10.30
CA PHE A 72 3.72 10.91 10.37
C PHE A 72 4.68 11.72 9.49
N PHE A 73 4.17 12.43 8.50
CA PHE A 73 4.94 13.23 7.54
C PHE A 73 4.30 14.61 7.34
N PRO A 74 4.22 15.46 8.40
CA PRO A 74 3.43 16.68 8.38
C PRO A 74 3.90 17.72 7.36
N SER A 75 5.19 17.70 7.01
CA SER A 75 5.83 18.65 6.06
C SER A 75 5.98 18.09 4.65
N ALA A 76 5.62 16.81 4.41
CA ALA A 76 5.78 16.17 3.11
C ALA A 76 4.52 16.31 2.24
N HIS A 77 4.71 16.20 0.93
CA HIS A 77 3.64 16.26 -0.06
C HIS A 77 3.22 14.84 -0.47
N LEU A 78 1.93 14.53 -0.32
CA LEU A 78 1.35 13.29 -0.78
C LEU A 78 0.58 13.48 -2.09
N THR A 79 0.83 12.61 -3.05
CA THR A 79 0.03 12.45 -4.26
C THR A 79 -0.57 11.05 -4.26
N CYS A 80 -1.89 10.95 -4.20
CA CYS A 80 -2.63 9.71 -4.40
C CYS A 80 -2.93 9.54 -5.89
N VAL A 81 -2.59 8.39 -6.47
CA VAL A 81 -2.92 8.07 -7.86
C VAL A 81 -3.78 6.82 -7.91
N ASP A 82 -4.84 6.82 -8.71
CA ASP A 82 -5.75 5.69 -8.86
C ASP A 82 -6.37 5.65 -10.27
N VAL A 83 -6.86 4.50 -10.70
CA VAL A 83 -7.63 4.34 -11.94
C VAL A 83 -9.10 4.67 -11.74
N SER A 84 -9.63 4.57 -10.51
CA SER A 84 -11.01 4.89 -10.16
C SER A 84 -11.19 6.39 -9.93
N VAL A 85 -11.77 7.08 -10.90
CA VAL A 85 -12.08 8.51 -10.77
C VAL A 85 -13.06 8.77 -9.62
N LYS A 86 -14.05 7.90 -9.44
CA LYS A 86 -15.03 8.02 -8.36
C LYS A 86 -14.38 7.92 -6.98
N SER A 87 -13.43 7.00 -6.79
CA SER A 87 -12.68 6.90 -5.54
C SER A 87 -11.86 8.15 -5.26
N LEU A 88 -11.21 8.71 -6.28
CA LEU A 88 -10.45 9.96 -6.16
C LEU A 88 -11.34 11.15 -5.83
N GLU A 89 -12.53 11.27 -6.42
CA GLU A 89 -13.51 12.33 -6.09
C GLU A 89 -13.92 12.28 -4.61
N ILE A 90 -14.16 11.08 -4.08
CA ILE A 90 -14.43 10.87 -2.65
C ILE A 90 -13.20 11.29 -1.80
N GLY A 91 -12.01 10.91 -2.24
CA GLY A 91 -10.75 11.30 -1.58
C GLY A 91 -10.57 12.82 -1.55
N ILE A 92 -10.81 13.50 -2.67
CA ILE A 92 -10.74 14.98 -2.78
C ILE A 92 -11.75 15.62 -1.82
N ALA A 93 -13.00 15.16 -1.83
CA ALA A 93 -14.04 15.70 -0.96
C ALA A 93 -13.72 15.55 0.53
N ARG A 94 -13.05 14.46 0.91
CA ARG A 94 -12.68 14.18 2.31
C ARG A 94 -11.40 14.87 2.76
N PHE A 95 -10.41 14.92 1.92
CA PHE A 95 -9.05 15.24 2.33
C PHE A 95 -8.40 16.39 1.55
N GLY A 96 -8.75 16.64 0.30
CA GLY A 96 -8.29 17.77 -0.52
C GLY A 96 -6.87 18.28 -0.20
N SER A 97 -6.66 19.58 -0.44
CA SER A 97 -5.36 20.23 -0.15
C SER A 97 -4.91 20.01 1.32
N PRO A 98 -3.61 19.74 1.56
CA PRO A 98 -2.48 19.75 0.63
C PRO A 98 -2.21 18.42 -0.10
N THR A 99 -3.08 17.42 -0.03
CA THR A 99 -2.92 16.15 -0.75
C THR A 99 -3.43 16.31 -2.19
N SER A 100 -2.66 15.83 -3.16
CA SER A 100 -3.07 15.77 -4.56
C SER A 100 -3.70 14.42 -4.88
N PHE A 101 -4.75 14.41 -5.71
CA PHE A 101 -5.39 13.20 -6.21
C PHE A 101 -5.38 13.25 -7.73
N VAL A 102 -4.84 12.22 -8.38
CA VAL A 102 -4.58 12.19 -9.82
C VAL A 102 -5.07 10.89 -10.42
N ALA A 103 -5.93 10.97 -11.42
CA ALA A 103 -6.36 9.80 -12.18
C ALA A 103 -5.27 9.38 -13.19
N PHE A 104 -5.15 8.06 -13.43
CA PHE A 104 -4.32 7.55 -14.51
C PHE A 104 -5.03 6.40 -15.24
N ASP A 105 -4.57 6.08 -16.42
CA ASP A 105 -5.21 5.11 -17.33
C ASP A 105 -4.94 3.64 -16.97
N GLY A 106 -4.16 3.38 -15.91
CA GLY A 106 -3.73 2.04 -15.54
C GLY A 106 -2.49 1.57 -16.32
N ASP A 107 -1.92 2.42 -17.15
CA ASP A 107 -0.80 2.10 -18.04
C ASP A 107 0.43 2.94 -17.71
N GLN A 108 0.36 4.24 -17.83
CA GLN A 108 1.46 5.17 -17.60
C GLN A 108 1.12 6.19 -16.52
N LEU A 109 2.04 6.37 -15.56
CA LEU A 109 1.89 7.38 -14.52
C LEU A 109 2.11 8.80 -15.10
N PRO A 110 1.16 9.75 -14.90
CA PRO A 110 1.21 11.09 -15.47
C PRO A 110 2.18 12.03 -14.74
N PHE A 111 3.37 11.53 -14.44
CA PHE A 111 4.42 12.27 -13.73
C PHE A 111 5.74 12.19 -14.49
N ALA A 112 6.55 13.24 -14.36
CA ALA A 112 7.91 13.25 -14.88
C ALA A 112 8.79 12.23 -14.15
N GLU A 113 9.88 11.83 -14.79
CA GLU A 113 10.92 11.03 -14.16
C GLU A 113 11.49 11.73 -12.92
N SER A 114 11.92 10.93 -11.95
CA SER A 114 12.62 11.42 -10.77
C SER A 114 11.84 12.49 -9.97
N THR A 115 10.51 12.32 -9.88
CA THR A 115 9.61 13.26 -9.19
C THR A 115 9.50 12.97 -7.69
N PHE A 116 9.43 11.68 -7.28
CA PHE A 116 9.10 11.28 -5.93
C PHE A 116 10.31 10.74 -5.16
N ASP A 117 10.35 11.03 -3.86
CA ASP A 117 11.35 10.49 -2.95
C ASP A 117 10.99 9.07 -2.51
N CYS A 118 9.69 8.80 -2.36
CA CYS A 118 9.18 7.50 -1.99
C CYS A 118 7.84 7.23 -2.67
N ALA A 119 7.62 5.98 -3.07
CA ALA A 119 6.32 5.48 -3.49
C ALA A 119 5.89 4.34 -2.57
N PHE A 120 4.59 4.26 -2.27
CA PHE A 120 4.03 3.11 -1.59
C PHE A 120 2.73 2.66 -2.23
N ALA A 121 2.43 1.37 -2.10
CA ALA A 121 1.17 0.77 -2.49
C ALA A 121 0.66 -0.10 -1.33
N ALA A 122 -0.58 0.08 -0.94
CA ALA A 122 -1.17 -0.54 0.24
C ALA A 122 -2.28 -1.51 -0.14
N CYS A 123 -1.95 -2.78 -0.40
CA CYS A 123 -2.88 -3.82 -0.82
C CYS A 123 -3.54 -3.48 -2.17
N VAL A 124 -2.72 -3.34 -3.21
CA VAL A 124 -3.13 -2.92 -4.55
C VAL A 124 -2.75 -3.95 -5.61
N PHE A 125 -1.55 -4.52 -5.52
CA PHE A 125 -1.00 -5.36 -6.59
C PHE A 125 -1.77 -6.67 -6.78
N HIS A 126 -2.44 -7.18 -5.76
CA HIS A 126 -3.29 -8.38 -5.89
C HIS A 126 -4.56 -8.14 -6.73
N HIS A 127 -4.94 -6.89 -7.02
CA HIS A 127 -6.00 -6.52 -7.96
C HIS A 127 -5.49 -6.27 -9.38
N ILE A 128 -4.17 -6.28 -9.59
CA ILE A 128 -3.56 -6.03 -10.88
C ILE A 128 -3.25 -7.37 -11.55
N PRO A 129 -3.61 -7.57 -12.82
CA PRO A 129 -3.20 -8.76 -13.56
C PRO A 129 -1.68 -8.94 -13.53
N PRO A 130 -1.19 -10.17 -13.26
CA PRO A 130 0.25 -10.41 -13.08
C PRO A 130 1.14 -9.94 -14.24
N GLU A 131 0.63 -9.96 -15.46
CA GLU A 131 1.32 -9.50 -16.68
C GLU A 131 1.56 -7.99 -16.70
N ALA A 132 0.75 -7.20 -15.98
CA ALA A 132 0.91 -5.76 -15.88
C ALA A 132 1.90 -5.34 -14.78
N HIS A 133 2.27 -6.24 -13.86
CA HIS A 133 3.11 -5.90 -12.71
C HIS A 133 4.47 -5.32 -13.12
N ALA A 134 5.16 -5.97 -14.08
CA ALA A 134 6.50 -5.54 -14.50
C ALA A 134 6.47 -4.11 -15.07
N ARG A 135 5.46 -3.80 -15.88
CA ARG A 135 5.28 -2.48 -16.48
C ARG A 135 5.00 -1.42 -15.42
N LEU A 136 4.03 -1.67 -14.52
CA LEU A 136 3.66 -0.71 -13.49
C LEU A 136 4.78 -0.50 -12.44
N LEU A 137 5.52 -1.54 -12.11
CA LEU A 137 6.73 -1.42 -11.29
C LEU A 137 7.81 -0.60 -12.00
N GLY A 138 7.96 -0.74 -13.33
CA GLY A 138 8.81 0.08 -14.16
C GLY A 138 8.41 1.56 -14.12
N GLU A 139 7.11 1.86 -14.20
CA GLU A 139 6.57 3.22 -14.10
C GLU A 139 6.77 3.82 -12.70
N ILE A 140 6.52 3.06 -11.62
CA ILE A 140 6.83 3.49 -10.25
C ILE A 140 8.33 3.79 -10.14
N ARG A 141 9.18 2.94 -10.71
CA ARG A 141 10.63 3.16 -10.70
C ARG A 141 11.02 4.39 -11.51
N ARG A 142 10.40 4.64 -12.67
CA ARG A 142 10.66 5.82 -13.52
C ARG A 142 10.41 7.11 -12.75
N VAL A 143 9.26 7.21 -12.09
CA VAL A 143 8.87 8.44 -11.37
C VAL A 143 9.61 8.64 -10.04
N LEU A 144 10.26 7.63 -9.49
CA LEU A 144 11.10 7.76 -8.31
C LEU A 144 12.44 8.44 -8.64
N LYS A 145 12.96 9.25 -7.73
CA LYS A 145 14.32 9.81 -7.77
C LYS A 145 15.37 8.71 -7.70
N PRO A 146 16.64 8.94 -8.12
CA PRO A 146 17.71 7.92 -8.08
C PRO A 146 17.95 7.32 -6.69
N THR A 147 17.74 8.09 -5.62
CA THR A 147 17.82 7.63 -4.23
C THR A 147 16.49 7.10 -3.69
N GLY A 148 15.43 7.14 -4.50
CA GLY A 148 14.05 6.86 -4.10
C GLY A 148 13.84 5.44 -3.61
N ARG A 149 12.74 5.26 -2.88
CA ARG A 149 12.33 3.98 -2.28
C ARG A 149 10.91 3.60 -2.69
N VAL A 150 10.67 2.30 -2.73
CA VAL A 150 9.32 1.74 -2.91
C VAL A 150 8.96 0.84 -1.73
N MET A 151 7.71 0.96 -1.24
CA MET A 151 7.11 0.03 -0.29
C MET A 151 5.82 -0.55 -0.88
N ILE A 152 5.77 -1.85 -1.07
CA ILE A 152 4.54 -2.54 -1.49
C ILE A 152 4.09 -3.43 -0.36
N TYR A 153 2.93 -3.12 0.17
CA TYR A 153 2.27 -3.84 1.25
C TYR A 153 1.18 -4.75 0.67
N GLU A 154 1.18 -6.03 1.06
CA GLU A 154 0.25 -7.03 0.50
C GLU A 154 -0.27 -8.01 1.55
N HIS A 155 -1.39 -8.65 1.24
CA HIS A 155 -1.94 -9.76 2.00
C HIS A 155 -1.06 -11.01 1.88
N ASN A 156 -0.84 -11.70 3.01
CA ASN A 156 0.00 -12.88 3.02
C ASN A 156 -0.82 -14.17 2.71
N PRO A 157 -0.62 -14.79 1.55
CA PRO A 157 -1.33 -16.03 1.20
C PRO A 157 -0.92 -17.25 2.02
N LEU A 158 0.15 -17.15 2.81
CA LEU A 158 0.57 -18.23 3.73
C LEU A 158 -0.19 -18.20 5.07
N ASN A 159 -0.90 -17.09 5.35
CA ASN A 159 -1.73 -16.99 6.55
C ASN A 159 -3.17 -17.41 6.24
N PRO A 160 -3.68 -18.53 6.79
CA PRO A 160 -5.00 -19.05 6.45
C PRO A 160 -6.15 -18.11 6.85
N LEU A 161 -5.98 -17.33 7.93
CA LEU A 161 -7.00 -16.35 8.33
C LEU A 161 -7.08 -15.20 7.32
N THR A 162 -5.94 -14.76 6.79
CA THR A 162 -5.91 -13.76 5.73
C THR A 162 -6.58 -14.26 4.46
N VAL A 163 -6.26 -15.49 4.02
CA VAL A 163 -6.89 -16.09 2.84
C VAL A 163 -8.40 -16.18 3.01
N ARG A 164 -8.87 -16.63 4.19
CA ARG A 164 -10.31 -16.71 4.50
C ARG A 164 -10.96 -15.31 4.44
N THR A 165 -10.30 -14.30 4.98
CA THR A 165 -10.80 -12.92 5.00
C THR A 165 -10.90 -12.35 3.58
N VAL A 166 -9.85 -12.49 2.76
CA VAL A 166 -9.85 -12.03 1.36
C VAL A 166 -10.93 -12.75 0.55
N ASN A 167 -11.05 -14.09 0.65
CA ASN A 167 -12.06 -14.84 -0.09
C ASN A 167 -13.52 -14.51 0.32
N ALA A 168 -13.72 -13.91 1.49
CA ALA A 168 -15.04 -13.48 1.95
C ALA A 168 -15.35 -12.01 1.56
N CYS A 169 -14.41 -11.29 0.98
CA CYS A 169 -14.52 -9.88 0.66
C CYS A 169 -15.07 -9.66 -0.76
N PRO A 170 -16.22 -8.99 -0.94
CA PRO A 170 -16.79 -8.80 -2.27
C PRO A 170 -15.92 -8.02 -3.25
N PHE A 171 -15.10 -7.05 -2.77
CA PHE A 171 -14.21 -6.31 -3.65
C PHE A 171 -12.85 -7.00 -3.88
N ASP A 172 -12.60 -8.13 -3.23
CA ASP A 172 -11.44 -8.99 -3.45
C ASP A 172 -11.79 -10.25 -4.29
N GLU A 173 -13.00 -10.32 -4.86
CA GLU A 173 -13.49 -11.49 -5.62
C GLU A 173 -12.51 -11.93 -6.72
N ASN A 174 -11.89 -10.97 -7.39
CA ASN A 174 -10.91 -11.23 -8.46
C ASN A 174 -9.45 -11.08 -7.99
N ALA A 175 -9.21 -11.00 -6.68
CA ALA A 175 -7.88 -10.78 -6.13
C ALA A 175 -6.97 -12.01 -6.32
N ILE A 176 -5.77 -11.77 -6.81
CA ILE A 176 -4.73 -12.80 -6.95
C ILE A 176 -3.64 -12.55 -5.90
N LEU A 177 -3.74 -13.23 -4.76
CA LEU A 177 -2.79 -13.07 -3.67
C LEU A 177 -1.36 -13.43 -4.10
N ILE A 178 -0.41 -12.58 -3.74
CA ILE A 178 0.98 -12.70 -4.18
C ILE A 178 1.84 -13.16 -3.00
N ARG A 179 2.64 -14.23 -3.19
CA ARG A 179 3.64 -14.63 -2.19
C ARG A 179 4.75 -13.57 -2.09
N ALA A 180 5.20 -13.27 -0.89
CA ALA A 180 6.21 -12.24 -0.63
C ALA A 180 7.50 -12.43 -1.46
N GLY A 181 7.98 -13.67 -1.61
CA GLY A 181 9.13 -13.99 -2.46
C GLY A 181 8.88 -13.68 -3.94
N ALA A 182 7.69 -13.98 -4.46
CA ALA A 182 7.34 -13.68 -5.85
C ALA A 182 7.25 -12.16 -6.09
N LEU A 183 6.66 -11.41 -5.15
CA LEU A 183 6.62 -9.95 -5.24
C LEU A 183 8.03 -9.35 -5.19
N ARG A 184 8.89 -9.82 -4.29
CA ARG A 184 10.30 -9.40 -4.25
C ARG A 184 10.99 -9.62 -5.58
N THR A 185 10.88 -10.82 -6.15
CA THR A 185 11.49 -11.12 -7.46
C THR A 185 10.98 -10.19 -8.55
N ARG A 186 9.67 -9.88 -8.59
CA ARG A 186 9.10 -8.93 -9.57
C ARG A 186 9.68 -7.53 -9.42
N ILE A 187 9.82 -7.05 -8.17
CA ILE A 187 10.42 -5.75 -7.85
C ILE A 187 11.89 -5.72 -8.30
N GLU A 188 12.68 -6.74 -7.97
CA GLU A 188 14.10 -6.85 -8.37
C GLU A 188 14.24 -6.93 -9.90
N SER A 189 13.41 -7.72 -10.57
CA SER A 189 13.40 -7.83 -12.05
C SER A 189 13.00 -6.54 -12.74
N SER A 190 12.27 -5.64 -12.06
CA SER A 190 11.93 -4.30 -12.56
C SER A 190 13.05 -3.27 -12.29
N GLY A 191 14.23 -3.71 -11.83
CA GLY A 191 15.43 -2.91 -11.66
C GLY A 191 15.57 -2.24 -10.29
N PHE A 192 14.72 -2.55 -9.31
CA PHE A 192 14.94 -2.16 -7.93
C PHE A 192 16.03 -3.04 -7.29
N ARG A 193 16.71 -2.50 -6.29
CA ARG A 193 17.80 -3.16 -5.58
C ARG A 193 17.48 -3.32 -4.10
N GLU A 194 18.18 -4.19 -3.40
CA GLU A 194 18.08 -4.37 -1.95
C GLU A 194 16.65 -4.63 -1.44
N ALA A 195 15.85 -5.36 -2.23
CA ALA A 195 14.46 -5.63 -1.88
C ALA A 195 14.39 -6.54 -0.64
N ARG A 196 13.81 -6.02 0.46
CA ARG A 196 13.70 -6.70 1.75
C ARG A 196 12.25 -7.00 2.07
N ILE A 197 11.97 -8.25 2.47
CA ILE A 197 10.64 -8.68 2.93
C ILE A 197 10.57 -8.55 4.45
N ARG A 198 9.41 -8.09 4.94
CA ARG A 198 9.03 -8.16 6.34
C ARG A 198 7.57 -8.55 6.47
N TYR A 199 7.29 -9.57 7.27
CA TYR A 199 5.93 -9.98 7.63
C TYR A 199 5.44 -9.14 8.81
N ARG A 200 4.14 -8.80 8.77
CA ARG A 200 3.54 -7.84 9.70
C ARG A 200 2.13 -8.30 10.10
N VAL A 201 1.60 -7.66 11.15
CA VAL A 201 0.25 -7.94 11.67
C VAL A 201 0.15 -9.40 12.14
N PHE A 202 0.82 -9.71 13.25
CA PHE A 202 0.80 -11.06 13.83
C PHE A 202 -0.32 -11.24 14.86
N PHE A 203 -0.67 -10.19 15.60
CA PHE A 203 -1.54 -10.31 16.75
C PHE A 203 -2.83 -9.50 16.56
N PRO A 204 -4.01 -10.18 16.52
CA PRO A 204 -5.31 -9.51 16.52
C PRO A 204 -5.54 -8.77 17.85
N ARG A 205 -6.57 -7.93 17.90
CA ARG A 205 -6.87 -7.08 19.06
C ARG A 205 -6.90 -7.82 20.41
N PRO A 206 -7.45 -9.04 20.55
CA PRO A 206 -7.41 -9.76 21.84
C PRO A 206 -5.98 -10.04 22.33
N LEU A 207 -5.01 -10.14 21.42
CA LEU A 207 -3.59 -10.41 21.70
C LEU A 207 -2.72 -9.16 21.59
N ARG A 208 -3.30 -7.95 21.66
CA ARG A 208 -2.59 -6.68 21.45
C ARG A 208 -1.38 -6.46 22.37
N TRP A 209 -1.35 -7.08 23.52
CA TRP A 209 -0.24 -7.01 24.48
C TRP A 209 1.04 -7.68 23.96
N LEU A 210 0.94 -8.59 22.97
CA LEU A 210 2.09 -9.22 22.31
C LEU A 210 2.67 -8.38 21.15
N ARG A 211 2.01 -7.30 20.72
CA ARG A 211 2.42 -6.50 19.54
C ARG A 211 3.81 -5.89 19.66
N GLY A 212 4.30 -5.66 20.87
CA GLY A 212 5.69 -5.23 21.07
C GLY A 212 6.73 -6.22 20.53
N MET A 213 6.37 -7.49 20.32
CA MET A 213 7.24 -8.53 19.78
C MET A 213 7.26 -8.55 18.24
N GLU A 214 6.30 -7.91 17.55
CA GLU A 214 6.13 -8.00 16.09
C GLU A 214 7.37 -7.58 15.30
N ASP A 215 8.13 -6.61 15.80
CA ASP A 215 9.35 -6.16 15.13
C ASP A 215 10.43 -7.26 15.06
N ASN A 216 10.46 -8.16 16.03
CA ASN A 216 11.37 -9.30 16.07
C ASN A 216 10.85 -10.50 15.24
N LEU A 217 9.56 -10.53 14.91
CA LEU A 217 8.91 -11.60 14.15
C LEU A 217 8.87 -11.34 12.65
N GLY A 218 9.34 -10.19 12.17
CA GLY A 218 9.22 -9.78 10.76
C GLY A 218 9.86 -10.72 9.73
N TRP A 219 10.67 -11.68 10.14
CA TRP A 219 11.24 -12.73 9.29
C TRP A 219 10.31 -13.95 9.17
N LEU A 220 9.35 -14.13 10.10
CA LEU A 220 8.47 -15.30 10.18
C LEU A 220 7.29 -15.14 9.22
N PRO A 221 7.04 -16.06 8.28
CA PRO A 221 6.01 -15.92 7.24
C PRO A 221 4.58 -16.23 7.74
N MET A 222 4.28 -15.86 8.99
CA MET A 222 2.98 -16.10 9.65
C MET A 222 2.14 -14.83 9.85
N GLY A 223 2.72 -13.64 9.63
CA GLY A 223 1.96 -12.39 9.69
C GLY A 223 0.80 -12.35 8.70
N ALA A 224 -0.27 -11.65 9.01
CA ALA A 224 -1.44 -11.51 8.13
C ALA A 224 -1.11 -10.74 6.85
N GLN A 225 -0.14 -9.85 6.91
CA GLN A 225 0.34 -9.04 5.80
C GLN A 225 1.87 -9.09 5.74
N TYR A 226 2.42 -8.57 4.66
CA TYR A 226 3.86 -8.35 4.51
C TYR A 226 4.09 -7.09 3.67
N TYR A 227 5.29 -6.56 3.75
CA TYR A 227 5.75 -5.58 2.77
C TYR A 227 7.06 -5.99 2.14
N VAL A 228 7.28 -5.47 0.93
CA VAL A 228 8.58 -5.45 0.27
C VAL A 228 9.04 -4.00 0.18
N TRP A 229 10.25 -3.72 0.70
CA TRP A 229 10.90 -2.42 0.66
C TRP A 229 12.11 -2.49 -0.24
N GLY A 230 12.15 -1.66 -1.28
CA GLY A 230 13.21 -1.67 -2.28
C GLY A 230 13.77 -0.27 -2.57
N ARG A 231 14.99 -0.25 -3.11
CA ARG A 231 15.70 0.95 -3.59
C ARG A 231 15.66 1.03 -5.11
N LYS A 232 15.48 2.24 -5.67
CA LYS A 232 15.62 2.48 -7.12
C LYS A 232 17.04 2.23 -7.64
#